data_bfc6d4ca63e961136f123b53873ef1ac
#
_entry.id   bfc6d4ca63e961136f123b53873ef1ac
#
_cell.length_a   1.000
_cell.length_b   1.000
_cell.length_c   1.000
_cell.angle_alpha   90.00
_cell.angle_beta   90.00
_cell.angle_gamma   90.00
#
_symmetry.space_group_name_H-M   'P 1'
#
loop_
_entity.id
_entity.type
_entity.pdbx_description
1 polymer ?
#
loop_
_entity_poly.entity_id
_entity_poly.type
_entity_poly.pdbx_seq_one_letter_code
_entity_poly.pdbx_strand_id
1 'polypeptide(L)'
;MRFDTVIIGGGLAGMVCGIRLAEAGKRCAIVSQGQSALHFSSGSFDLLSRLPDGTPVNDPMAGIVELEKMAPEHPYSVLGSELCEKYARQVPEILRSAGIAVEGDCCRNHYRITPLGKAKATWLTMSGYLTADLLEHLPFKKVCIINVEGFLDFYPEFIAEELRKYGVTCSFGSINFPDLEQIRKNPSEMRSANIARVFDREENLEALAAKISEVAADSEAVILPAIIGINRNDSFEVLKSKVSLPLYLLPTLPPSIPGIKAQQALQNRFRALGGEYFLGDSALSANFEGDRIKQVYTADHGNIPFEADQFVLATGSFFSKGLVATPDRIVEPVFGADTVFQPDRSTWYTLRFFDKHNYQAFGVKTDSELHIMKNGTALTNLYGIGAGLAGFYPVQEGCGAGVSLLSALYVADRILNSK
;
A
#
# COMPACT_ATOMS: atom_id res chain seq x y z
N MET A 1 28.50 -3.37 9.73
CA MET A 1 27.97 -2.00 9.51
C MET A 1 27.13 -1.63 10.71
N ARG A 2 27.23 -0.40 11.23
CA ARG A 2 26.51 -0.01 12.45
C ARG A 2 25.52 1.14 12.16
N PHE A 3 24.33 1.01 12.69
CA PHE A 3 23.22 1.96 12.57
C PHE A 3 22.56 2.19 13.95
N ASP A 4 21.69 3.20 14.07
CA ASP A 4 20.82 3.32 15.23
C ASP A 4 19.65 2.33 15.10
N THR A 5 19.12 2.18 13.88
CA THR A 5 18.02 1.24 13.60
C THR A 5 18.23 0.52 12.27
N VAL A 6 18.02 -0.81 12.26
CA VAL A 6 17.97 -1.64 11.04
C VAL A 6 16.56 -2.18 10.86
N ILE A 7 15.97 -1.91 9.69
CA ILE A 7 14.62 -2.30 9.32
C ILE A 7 14.71 -3.41 8.26
N ILE A 8 14.10 -4.54 8.52
CA ILE A 8 14.05 -5.67 7.60
C ILE A 8 12.70 -5.66 6.87
N GLY A 9 12.72 -5.22 5.62
CA GLY A 9 11.55 -5.08 4.76
C GLY A 9 11.31 -3.65 4.29
N GLY A 10 11.40 -3.43 2.96
CA GLY A 10 11.23 -2.14 2.28
C GLY A 10 9.81 -1.90 1.76
N GLY A 11 8.79 -2.41 2.45
CA GLY A 11 7.38 -2.14 2.17
C GLY A 11 6.89 -0.82 2.78
N LEU A 12 5.57 -0.58 2.69
CA LEU A 12 4.94 0.63 3.22
C LEU A 12 5.30 0.89 4.69
N ALA A 13 5.17 -0.12 5.55
CA ALA A 13 5.46 -0.01 6.97
C ALA A 13 6.95 0.31 7.22
N GLY A 14 7.87 -0.46 6.62
CA GLY A 14 9.31 -0.25 6.81
C GLY A 14 9.80 1.11 6.32
N MET A 15 9.31 1.57 5.16
CA MET A 15 9.69 2.88 4.64
C MET A 15 9.15 4.03 5.49
N VAL A 16 7.90 3.97 5.96
CA VAL A 16 7.31 5.03 6.81
C VAL A 16 7.99 5.06 8.18
N CYS A 17 8.28 3.90 8.79
CA CYS A 17 9.07 3.82 10.01
C CYS A 17 10.45 4.44 9.81
N GLY A 18 11.16 4.06 8.75
CA GLY A 18 12.48 4.58 8.42
C GLY A 18 12.49 6.09 8.16
N ILE A 19 11.52 6.61 7.42
CA ILE A 19 11.35 8.06 7.18
C ILE A 19 11.19 8.80 8.51
N ARG A 20 10.28 8.33 9.38
CA ARG A 20 10.02 8.96 10.67
C ARG A 20 11.26 9.00 11.58
N LEU A 21 12.03 7.89 11.61
CA LEU A 21 13.28 7.82 12.37
C LEU A 21 14.36 8.71 11.77
N ALA A 22 14.52 8.71 10.44
CA ALA A 22 15.52 9.53 9.75
C ALA A 22 15.21 11.03 9.87
N GLU A 23 13.94 11.44 9.84
CA GLU A 23 13.51 12.82 10.12
C GLU A 23 13.92 13.29 11.54
N ALA A 24 13.98 12.36 12.48
CA ALA A 24 14.47 12.63 13.84
C ALA A 24 16.00 12.52 13.98
N GLY A 25 16.74 12.39 12.85
CA GLY A 25 18.20 12.35 12.83
C GLY A 25 18.81 10.99 13.17
N LYS A 26 18.02 9.91 13.20
CA LYS A 26 18.55 8.56 13.41
C LYS A 26 19.20 8.01 12.14
N ARG A 27 20.35 7.36 12.29
CA ARG A 27 21.00 6.64 11.20
C ARG A 27 20.33 5.30 10.98
N CYS A 28 19.56 5.18 9.90
CA CYS A 28 18.73 4.03 9.61
C CYS A 28 19.15 3.29 8.34
N ALA A 29 19.07 1.95 8.37
CA ALA A 29 19.19 1.10 7.20
C ALA A 29 17.89 0.34 6.97
N ILE A 30 17.48 0.21 5.68
CA ILE A 30 16.41 -0.68 5.25
C ILE A 30 17.02 -1.77 4.35
N VAL A 31 16.82 -3.04 4.73
CA VAL A 31 17.21 -4.20 3.91
C VAL A 31 15.95 -4.76 3.25
N SER A 32 15.94 -4.86 1.92
CA SER A 32 14.77 -5.28 1.15
C SER A 32 15.15 -6.23 0.01
N GLN A 33 14.56 -7.42 0.01
CA GLN A 33 14.80 -8.45 -1.01
C GLN A 33 14.41 -8.01 -2.44
N GLY A 34 13.43 -7.10 -2.56
CA GLY A 34 12.95 -6.64 -3.86
C GLY A 34 11.81 -5.64 -3.75
N GLN A 35 11.01 -5.61 -4.80
CA GLN A 35 9.84 -4.72 -4.84
C GLN A 35 8.78 -5.18 -3.86
N SER A 36 8.12 -4.21 -3.21
CA SER A 36 7.12 -4.50 -2.19
C SER A 36 5.72 -4.71 -2.76
N ALA A 37 4.79 -5.12 -1.89
CA ALA A 37 3.37 -5.22 -2.20
C ALA A 37 2.73 -3.88 -2.65
N LEU A 38 3.41 -2.73 -2.45
CA LEU A 38 2.97 -1.44 -2.99
C LEU A 38 2.79 -1.44 -4.51
N HIS A 39 3.58 -2.23 -5.25
CA HIS A 39 3.42 -2.39 -6.71
C HIS A 39 2.04 -2.93 -7.13
N PHE A 40 1.28 -3.47 -6.20
CA PHE A 40 -0.10 -3.93 -6.40
C PHE A 40 -1.14 -2.95 -5.85
N SER A 41 -0.71 -1.84 -5.22
CA SER A 41 -1.60 -0.83 -4.68
C SER A 41 -2.35 -0.11 -5.79
N SER A 42 -3.63 0.10 -5.57
CA SER A 42 -4.52 0.83 -6.49
C SER A 42 -4.51 2.36 -6.29
N GLY A 43 -3.51 2.91 -5.58
CA GLY A 43 -3.44 4.35 -5.29
C GLY A 43 -4.32 4.79 -4.11
N SER A 44 -4.74 3.84 -3.27
CA SER A 44 -5.49 4.13 -2.06
C SER A 44 -4.89 3.44 -0.84
N PHE A 45 -5.19 3.99 0.33
CA PHE A 45 -4.77 3.48 1.63
C PHE A 45 -6.03 3.29 2.48
N ASP A 46 -6.34 2.03 2.78
CA ASP A 46 -7.52 1.66 3.56
C ASP A 46 -7.18 1.67 5.05
N LEU A 47 -8.02 2.30 5.90
CA LEU A 47 -7.82 2.33 7.36
C LEU A 47 -8.64 1.23 8.04
N LEU A 48 -9.96 1.29 7.90
CA LEU A 48 -10.90 0.25 8.35
C LEU A 48 -12.20 0.42 7.57
N SER A 49 -12.58 -0.58 6.78
CA SER A 49 -13.80 -0.53 5.95
C SER A 49 -14.92 -1.42 6.49
N ARG A 50 -14.58 -2.42 7.32
CA ARG A 50 -15.52 -3.36 7.94
C ARG A 50 -15.00 -3.82 9.29
N LEU A 51 -15.93 -4.14 10.19
CA LEU A 51 -15.63 -4.87 11.43
C LEU A 51 -15.44 -6.38 11.14
N PRO A 52 -14.88 -7.16 12.09
CA PRO A 52 -14.66 -8.61 11.91
C PRO A 52 -15.92 -9.44 11.63
N ASP A 53 -17.09 -8.94 12.01
CA ASP A 53 -18.40 -9.55 11.74
C ASP A 53 -18.96 -9.19 10.34
N GLY A 54 -18.26 -8.32 9.60
CA GLY A 54 -18.66 -7.85 8.27
C GLY A 54 -19.45 -6.56 8.26
N THR A 55 -19.76 -5.98 9.43
CA THR A 55 -20.47 -4.68 9.53
C THR A 55 -19.68 -3.58 8.81
N PRO A 56 -20.28 -2.85 7.84
CA PRO A 56 -19.61 -1.74 7.16
C PRO A 56 -19.26 -0.61 8.11
N VAL A 57 -18.08 -0.01 7.92
CA VAL A 57 -17.57 1.10 8.71
C VAL A 57 -17.51 2.36 7.83
N ASN A 58 -18.32 3.36 8.15
CA ASN A 58 -18.28 4.67 7.49
C ASN A 58 -17.32 5.64 8.17
N ASP A 59 -17.23 5.58 9.51
CA ASP A 59 -16.27 6.31 10.33
C ASP A 59 -15.23 5.34 10.88
N PRO A 60 -14.01 5.33 10.33
CA PRO A 60 -12.95 4.42 10.78
C PRO A 60 -12.56 4.61 12.25
N MET A 61 -12.58 5.84 12.78
CA MET A 61 -12.21 6.05 14.19
C MET A 61 -13.27 5.48 15.12
N ALA A 62 -14.56 5.70 14.86
CA ALA A 62 -15.63 5.05 15.60
C ALA A 62 -15.57 3.51 15.46
N GLY A 63 -15.25 3.01 14.26
CA GLY A 63 -15.06 1.57 14.02
C GLY A 63 -13.91 0.98 14.83
N ILE A 64 -12.80 1.69 15.01
CA ILE A 64 -11.66 1.23 15.82
C ILE A 64 -12.05 1.12 17.31
N VAL A 65 -12.85 2.05 17.83
CA VAL A 65 -13.37 1.95 19.21
C VAL A 65 -14.23 0.69 19.41
N GLU A 66 -15.08 0.34 18.42
CA GLU A 66 -15.84 -0.91 18.48
C GLU A 66 -14.94 -2.15 18.31
N LEU A 67 -13.92 -2.05 17.47
CA LEU A 67 -12.96 -3.12 17.22
C LEU A 67 -12.19 -3.52 18.50
N GLU A 68 -11.83 -2.57 19.37
CA GLU A 68 -11.18 -2.82 20.65
C GLU A 68 -11.98 -3.81 21.54
N LYS A 69 -13.32 -3.76 21.44
CA LYS A 69 -14.21 -4.66 22.20
C LYS A 69 -14.34 -6.03 21.54
N MET A 70 -14.31 -6.08 20.20
CA MET A 70 -14.57 -7.29 19.42
C MET A 70 -13.33 -8.14 19.18
N ALA A 71 -12.17 -7.50 19.03
CA ALA A 71 -10.90 -8.10 18.64
C ALA A 71 -9.74 -7.47 19.43
N PRO A 72 -9.56 -7.78 20.72
CA PRO A 72 -8.51 -7.18 21.55
C PRO A 72 -7.09 -7.47 21.08
N GLU A 73 -6.90 -8.52 20.28
CA GLU A 73 -5.61 -8.90 19.67
C GLU A 73 -5.32 -8.19 18.33
N HIS A 74 -6.28 -7.42 17.81
CA HIS A 74 -6.08 -6.66 16.58
C HIS A 74 -5.03 -5.57 16.80
N PRO A 75 -4.12 -5.31 15.82
CA PRO A 75 -3.08 -4.29 15.98
C PRO A 75 -3.61 -2.91 16.39
N TYR A 76 -4.78 -2.50 15.93
CA TYR A 76 -5.40 -1.24 16.37
C TYR A 76 -5.82 -1.26 17.83
N SER A 77 -6.35 -2.39 18.31
CA SER A 77 -6.73 -2.56 19.72
C SER A 77 -5.51 -2.58 20.64
N VAL A 78 -4.38 -3.14 20.15
CA VAL A 78 -3.10 -3.11 20.87
C VAL A 78 -2.55 -1.69 20.98
N LEU A 79 -2.67 -0.89 19.91
CA LEU A 79 -2.25 0.50 19.92
C LEU A 79 -3.18 1.40 20.79
N GLY A 80 -4.47 1.11 20.78
CA GLY A 80 -5.52 1.94 21.32
C GLY A 80 -6.02 3.03 20.36
N SER A 81 -7.30 3.33 20.45
CA SER A 81 -8.01 4.25 19.53
C SER A 81 -7.42 5.67 19.52
N GLU A 82 -6.99 6.19 20.67
CA GLU A 82 -6.36 7.52 20.78
C GLU A 82 -5.06 7.62 19.96
N LEU A 83 -4.19 6.60 20.04
CA LEU A 83 -2.96 6.58 19.26
C LEU A 83 -3.24 6.30 17.79
N CYS A 84 -4.23 5.47 17.47
CA CYS A 84 -4.67 5.25 16.09
C CYS A 84 -5.12 6.56 15.44
N GLU A 85 -5.93 7.37 16.12
CA GLU A 85 -6.35 8.67 15.62
C GLU A 85 -5.17 9.64 15.48
N LYS A 86 -4.32 9.74 16.50
CA LYS A 86 -3.11 10.57 16.47
C LYS A 86 -2.26 10.28 15.23
N TYR A 87 -1.98 9.02 14.97
CA TYR A 87 -1.13 8.63 13.84
C TYR A 87 -1.87 8.75 12.50
N ALA A 88 -3.15 8.39 12.42
CA ALA A 88 -3.93 8.53 11.21
C ALA A 88 -3.95 9.99 10.71
N ARG A 89 -4.07 10.96 11.61
CA ARG A 89 -4.01 12.39 11.27
C ARG A 89 -2.64 12.86 10.76
N GLN A 90 -1.55 12.16 11.09
CA GLN A 90 -0.19 12.50 10.63
C GLN A 90 0.13 11.91 9.24
N VAL A 91 -0.48 10.79 8.87
CA VAL A 91 -0.16 10.07 7.62
C VAL A 91 -0.25 10.94 6.37
N PRO A 92 -1.28 11.79 6.14
CA PRO A 92 -1.35 12.61 4.93
C PRO A 92 -0.15 13.53 4.76
N GLU A 93 0.39 14.10 5.85
CA GLU A 93 1.56 14.96 5.80
C GLU A 93 2.84 14.18 5.50
N ILE A 94 3.00 12.99 6.10
CA ILE A 94 4.13 12.10 5.82
C ILE A 94 4.15 11.69 4.35
N LEU A 95 3.00 11.29 3.79
CA LEU A 95 2.88 10.94 2.38
C LEU A 95 3.17 12.16 1.48
N ARG A 96 2.65 13.32 1.83
CA ARG A 96 2.89 14.58 1.10
C ARG A 96 4.37 14.97 1.13
N SER A 97 5.07 14.79 2.27
CA SER A 97 6.50 15.06 2.38
C SER A 97 7.35 14.19 1.45
N ALA A 98 6.84 13.01 1.10
CA ALA A 98 7.42 12.12 0.10
C ALA A 98 6.98 12.44 -1.34
N GLY A 99 6.12 13.44 -1.56
CA GLY A 99 5.58 13.80 -2.88
C GLY A 99 4.34 13.00 -3.29
N ILE A 100 3.66 12.35 -2.33
CA ILE A 100 2.42 11.60 -2.56
C ILE A 100 1.26 12.44 -2.04
N ALA A 101 0.59 13.18 -2.93
CA ALA A 101 -0.62 13.91 -2.59
C ALA A 101 -1.80 12.94 -2.44
N VAL A 102 -2.51 13.05 -1.31
CA VAL A 102 -3.67 12.20 -1.00
C VAL A 102 -4.83 13.05 -0.51
N GLU A 103 -6.03 12.55 -0.71
CA GLU A 103 -7.32 13.12 -0.27
C GLU A 103 -8.03 12.11 0.63
N GLY A 104 -8.78 12.60 1.62
CA GLY A 104 -9.55 11.80 2.55
C GLY A 104 -9.37 12.24 4.00
N ASP A 105 -10.18 11.66 4.89
CA ASP A 105 -10.21 11.95 6.33
C ASP A 105 -10.32 10.65 7.14
N CYS A 106 -9.67 10.57 8.29
CA CYS A 106 -9.68 9.35 9.11
C CYS A 106 -11.00 9.09 9.85
N CYS A 107 -11.87 10.11 9.96
CA CYS A 107 -13.20 9.97 10.56
C CYS A 107 -14.28 9.66 9.51
N ARG A 108 -13.93 9.58 8.23
CA ARG A 108 -14.89 9.31 7.17
C ARG A 108 -14.28 8.55 6.00
N ASN A 109 -14.74 7.35 5.75
CA ASN A 109 -14.46 6.66 4.51
C ASN A 109 -15.19 7.34 3.34
N HIS A 110 -14.49 7.48 2.21
CA HIS A 110 -15.08 7.80 0.91
C HIS A 110 -15.06 6.57 0.00
N TYR A 111 -15.74 6.63 -1.13
CA TYR A 111 -15.79 5.53 -2.09
C TYR A 111 -14.89 5.80 -3.29
N ARG A 112 -14.24 4.78 -3.77
CA ARG A 112 -13.51 4.72 -5.03
C ARG A 112 -13.96 3.53 -5.87
N ILE A 113 -13.70 3.58 -7.17
CA ILE A 113 -13.96 2.45 -8.07
C ILE A 113 -12.69 1.62 -8.22
N THR A 114 -12.81 0.30 -8.09
CA THR A 114 -11.71 -0.65 -8.27
C THR A 114 -11.43 -0.93 -9.76
N PRO A 115 -10.29 -1.54 -10.13
CA PRO A 115 -10.00 -1.91 -11.52
C PRO A 115 -11.07 -2.78 -12.20
N LEU A 116 -11.83 -3.53 -11.41
CA LEU A 116 -12.92 -4.39 -11.88
C LEU A 116 -14.30 -3.73 -11.75
N GLY A 117 -14.36 -2.40 -11.61
CA GLY A 117 -15.58 -1.63 -11.59
C GLY A 117 -16.39 -1.72 -10.29
N LYS A 118 -15.85 -2.25 -9.19
CA LYS A 118 -16.58 -2.31 -7.91
C LYS A 118 -16.28 -1.09 -7.05
N ALA A 119 -17.31 -0.53 -6.45
CA ALA A 119 -17.15 0.49 -5.44
C ALA A 119 -16.57 -0.10 -4.15
N LYS A 120 -15.61 0.60 -3.56
CA LYS A 120 -14.95 0.21 -2.31
C LYS A 120 -14.76 1.42 -1.40
N ALA A 121 -15.15 1.30 -0.14
CA ALA A 121 -14.85 2.28 0.88
C ALA A 121 -13.34 2.31 1.17
N THR A 122 -12.77 3.50 1.32
CA THR A 122 -11.35 3.72 1.59
C THR A 122 -11.15 5.01 2.40
N TRP A 123 -10.04 5.10 3.07
CA TRP A 123 -9.64 6.26 3.88
C TRP A 123 -8.96 7.35 3.05
N LEU A 124 -7.82 7.02 2.41
CA LEU A 124 -7.07 7.96 1.59
C LEU A 124 -6.95 7.44 0.16
N THR A 125 -7.07 8.34 -0.79
CA THR A 125 -6.84 8.07 -2.22
C THR A 125 -5.89 9.12 -2.77
N MET A 126 -4.99 8.72 -3.67
CA MET A 126 -4.11 9.67 -4.37
C MET A 126 -4.93 10.70 -5.13
N SER A 127 -4.48 11.95 -5.12
CA SER A 127 -5.16 13.06 -5.81
C SER A 127 -5.29 12.78 -7.32
N GLY A 128 -6.42 13.21 -7.88
CA GLY A 128 -6.75 13.00 -9.29
C GLY A 128 -7.52 11.71 -9.60
N TYR A 129 -7.73 10.86 -8.61
CA TYR A 129 -8.58 9.66 -8.77
C TYR A 129 -10.05 9.98 -8.57
N LEU A 130 -10.91 9.22 -9.23
CA LEU A 130 -12.35 9.32 -9.02
C LEU A 130 -12.71 8.82 -7.63
N THR A 131 -13.21 9.72 -6.81
CA THR A 131 -13.74 9.42 -5.47
C THR A 131 -15.10 10.10 -5.28
N ALA A 132 -15.91 9.57 -4.37
CA ALA A 132 -17.17 10.17 -3.97
C ALA A 132 -17.45 9.88 -2.49
N ASP A 133 -17.98 10.84 -1.77
CA ASP A 133 -18.47 10.65 -0.40
C ASP A 133 -19.66 9.71 -0.35
N LEU A 134 -20.54 9.83 -1.35
CA LEU A 134 -21.66 8.95 -1.61
C LEU A 134 -21.71 8.65 -3.12
N LEU A 135 -21.89 7.40 -3.47
CA LEU A 135 -21.87 6.96 -4.87
C LEU A 135 -23.03 7.53 -5.70
N GLU A 136 -24.13 7.93 -5.05
CA GLU A 136 -25.26 8.61 -5.66
C GLU A 136 -24.94 10.07 -6.02
N HIS A 137 -23.85 10.63 -5.48
CA HIS A 137 -23.44 12.03 -5.66
C HIS A 137 -22.11 12.14 -6.43
N LEU A 138 -21.99 11.41 -7.54
CA LEU A 138 -20.85 11.56 -8.44
C LEU A 138 -20.86 12.96 -9.09
N PRO A 139 -19.68 13.56 -9.36
CA PRO A 139 -19.58 14.94 -9.83
C PRO A 139 -19.98 15.15 -11.30
N PHE A 140 -20.56 14.14 -11.95
CA PHE A 140 -21.01 14.15 -13.34
C PHE A 140 -22.18 13.20 -13.55
N LYS A 141 -22.96 13.46 -14.60
CA LYS A 141 -24.06 12.58 -15.06
C LYS A 141 -23.72 11.91 -16.40
N LYS A 142 -22.78 12.47 -17.14
CA LYS A 142 -22.33 11.94 -18.45
C LYS A 142 -20.82 11.90 -18.50
N VAL A 143 -20.23 10.73 -18.69
CA VAL A 143 -18.77 10.53 -18.66
C VAL A 143 -18.29 9.72 -19.86
N CYS A 144 -17.13 10.09 -20.41
CA CYS A 144 -16.39 9.28 -21.38
C CYS A 144 -15.32 8.48 -20.68
N ILE A 145 -15.35 7.16 -20.79
CA ILE A 145 -14.31 6.27 -20.28
C ILE A 145 -13.39 5.93 -21.44
N ILE A 146 -12.14 6.39 -21.37
CA ILE A 146 -11.16 6.25 -22.44
C ILE A 146 -10.14 5.18 -22.08
N ASN A 147 -9.86 4.29 -23.02
CA ASN A 147 -8.77 3.31 -22.92
C ASN A 147 -7.71 3.54 -24.02
N VAL A 148 -6.52 3.00 -23.81
CA VAL A 148 -5.48 2.90 -24.83
C VAL A 148 -5.75 1.67 -25.69
N GLU A 149 -5.68 1.79 -27.01
CA GLU A 149 -5.91 0.69 -27.93
C GLU A 149 -4.92 -0.46 -27.69
N GLY A 150 -5.43 -1.65 -27.45
CA GLY A 150 -4.64 -2.84 -27.14
C GLY A 150 -4.20 -2.97 -25.68
N PHE A 151 -4.55 -2.05 -24.79
CA PHE A 151 -4.28 -2.18 -23.36
C PHE A 151 -5.34 -3.01 -22.67
N LEU A 152 -4.94 -4.15 -22.08
CA LEU A 152 -5.85 -5.17 -21.55
C LEU A 152 -6.03 -5.14 -20.02
N ASP A 153 -5.27 -4.31 -19.30
CA ASP A 153 -5.32 -4.25 -17.82
C ASP A 153 -6.30 -3.18 -17.31
N PHE A 154 -7.20 -2.69 -18.17
CA PHE A 154 -8.26 -1.73 -17.84
C PHE A 154 -9.55 -2.13 -18.56
N TYR A 155 -10.68 -2.14 -17.87
CA TYR A 155 -11.95 -2.67 -18.33
C TYR A 155 -13.06 -1.62 -18.28
N PRO A 156 -13.20 -0.76 -19.31
CA PRO A 156 -14.20 0.32 -19.36
C PRO A 156 -15.63 -0.17 -19.14
N GLU A 157 -15.98 -1.35 -19.66
CA GLU A 157 -17.32 -1.91 -19.58
C GLU A 157 -17.74 -2.24 -18.14
N PHE A 158 -16.82 -2.82 -17.34
CA PHE A 158 -17.09 -3.11 -15.93
C PHE A 158 -17.25 -1.83 -15.10
N ILE A 159 -16.45 -0.82 -15.41
CA ILE A 159 -16.53 0.49 -14.77
C ILE A 159 -17.86 1.15 -15.13
N ALA A 160 -18.26 1.13 -16.39
CA ALA A 160 -19.54 1.69 -16.87
C ALA A 160 -20.74 0.97 -16.25
N GLU A 161 -20.68 -0.37 -16.10
CA GLU A 161 -21.74 -1.14 -15.45
C GLU A 161 -21.95 -0.68 -14.00
N GLU A 162 -20.89 -0.43 -13.25
CA GLU A 162 -21.01 0.09 -11.89
C GLU A 162 -21.58 1.52 -11.87
N LEU A 163 -21.00 2.43 -12.67
CA LEU A 163 -21.42 3.83 -12.70
C LEU A 163 -22.90 4.02 -13.14
N ARG A 164 -23.39 3.16 -14.04
CA ARG A 164 -24.80 3.17 -14.47
C ARG A 164 -25.78 2.89 -13.32
N LYS A 165 -25.38 2.13 -12.30
CA LYS A 165 -26.22 1.90 -11.11
C LYS A 165 -26.52 3.18 -10.35
N TYR A 166 -25.65 4.18 -10.48
CA TYR A 166 -25.77 5.50 -9.86
C TYR A 166 -26.28 6.57 -10.83
N GLY A 167 -26.91 6.15 -11.94
CA GLY A 167 -27.54 7.04 -12.90
C GLY A 167 -26.60 7.78 -13.85
N VAL A 168 -25.36 7.31 -14.01
CA VAL A 168 -24.38 7.91 -14.92
C VAL A 168 -24.50 7.30 -16.32
N THR A 169 -24.57 8.15 -17.34
CA THR A 169 -24.47 7.75 -18.75
C THR A 169 -23.00 7.66 -19.15
N CYS A 170 -22.58 6.49 -19.63
CA CYS A 170 -21.20 6.23 -20.02
C CYS A 170 -21.07 6.04 -21.52
N SER A 171 -20.15 6.79 -22.14
CA SER A 171 -19.62 6.56 -23.48
C SER A 171 -18.19 6.00 -23.40
N PHE A 172 -17.71 5.43 -24.49
CA PHE A 172 -16.37 4.84 -24.56
C PHE A 172 -15.54 5.54 -25.62
N GLY A 173 -14.27 5.77 -25.29
CA GLY A 173 -13.28 6.29 -26.21
C GLY A 173 -12.07 5.37 -26.28
N SER A 174 -11.40 5.38 -27.43
CA SER A 174 -10.13 4.72 -27.61
C SER A 174 -9.10 5.71 -28.14
N ILE A 175 -7.89 5.64 -27.59
CA ILE A 175 -6.79 6.50 -27.99
C ILE A 175 -5.66 5.68 -28.57
N ASN A 176 -5.09 6.23 -29.64
CA ASN A 176 -3.90 5.72 -30.29
C ASN A 176 -3.12 6.84 -30.95
N PHE A 177 -1.80 6.72 -30.99
CA PHE A 177 -0.88 7.61 -31.71
C PHE A 177 0.47 6.91 -31.91
N PRO A 178 1.39 7.45 -32.74
CA PRO A 178 2.57 6.74 -33.24
C PRO A 178 3.42 6.03 -32.19
N ASP A 179 3.65 6.65 -31.03
CA ASP A 179 4.47 6.05 -29.97
C ASP A 179 3.79 4.86 -29.29
N LEU A 180 2.47 4.89 -29.15
CA LEU A 180 1.69 3.73 -28.67
C LEU A 180 1.63 2.61 -29.70
N GLU A 181 1.50 2.95 -31.01
CA GLU A 181 1.58 1.98 -32.09
C GLU A 181 2.91 1.23 -32.12
N GLN A 182 4.02 1.93 -31.81
CA GLN A 182 5.32 1.29 -31.72
C GLN A 182 5.38 0.21 -30.66
N ILE A 183 4.78 0.47 -29.47
CA ILE A 183 4.67 -0.55 -28.40
C ILE A 183 3.73 -1.67 -28.81
N ARG A 184 2.61 -1.35 -29.45
CA ARG A 184 1.56 -2.30 -29.85
C ARG A 184 2.04 -3.35 -30.88
N LYS A 185 3.11 -3.06 -31.63
CA LYS A 185 3.75 -4.07 -32.52
C LYS A 185 4.15 -5.34 -31.78
N ASN A 186 4.46 -5.24 -30.49
CA ASN A 186 4.63 -6.37 -29.60
C ASN A 186 3.54 -6.33 -28.50
N PRO A 187 2.45 -7.11 -28.62
CA PRO A 187 1.35 -7.06 -27.64
C PRO A 187 1.77 -7.32 -26.20
N SER A 188 2.86 -8.06 -25.98
CA SER A 188 3.39 -8.31 -24.62
C SER A 188 3.95 -7.04 -23.96
N GLU A 189 4.27 -6.01 -24.73
CA GLU A 189 4.76 -4.71 -24.25
C GLU A 189 3.64 -3.73 -23.90
N MET A 190 2.38 -4.02 -24.23
CA MET A 190 1.22 -3.22 -23.87
C MET A 190 0.88 -3.36 -22.38
N ARG A 191 1.84 -2.99 -21.53
CA ARG A 191 1.76 -3.01 -20.06
C ARG A 191 1.73 -1.61 -19.49
N SER A 192 1.08 -1.46 -18.34
CA SER A 192 0.92 -0.16 -17.65
C SER A 192 2.22 0.65 -17.60
N ALA A 193 3.34 0.02 -17.22
CA ALA A 193 4.62 0.72 -17.09
C ALA A 193 5.20 1.22 -18.42
N ASN A 194 5.05 0.45 -19.51
CA ASN A 194 5.55 0.86 -20.83
C ASN A 194 4.71 2.00 -21.42
N ILE A 195 3.39 1.90 -21.28
CA ILE A 195 2.46 2.95 -21.71
C ILE A 195 2.70 4.21 -20.89
N ALA A 196 2.87 4.11 -19.58
CA ALA A 196 3.11 5.25 -18.71
C ALA A 196 4.40 6.01 -19.07
N ARG A 197 5.46 5.32 -19.55
CA ARG A 197 6.69 5.97 -20.04
C ARG A 197 6.47 6.80 -21.29
N VAL A 198 5.53 6.41 -22.14
CA VAL A 198 5.15 7.23 -23.31
C VAL A 198 4.62 8.59 -22.86
N PHE A 199 3.84 8.60 -21.76
CA PHE A 199 3.26 9.80 -21.17
C PHE A 199 4.21 10.57 -20.22
N ASP A 200 5.48 10.20 -20.13
CA ASP A 200 6.51 11.03 -19.51
C ASP A 200 6.95 12.18 -20.43
N ARG A 201 6.68 12.07 -21.76
CA ARG A 201 7.01 13.11 -22.75
C ARG A 201 5.85 14.10 -22.92
N GLU A 202 6.18 15.38 -22.93
CA GLU A 202 5.18 16.45 -23.01
C GLU A 202 4.41 16.46 -24.33
N GLU A 203 5.11 16.22 -25.45
CA GLU A 203 4.49 16.07 -26.75
C GLU A 203 3.40 15.02 -26.84
N ASN A 204 3.59 13.89 -26.12
CA ASN A 204 2.59 12.83 -26.03
C ASN A 204 1.41 13.21 -25.12
N LEU A 205 1.64 14.04 -24.10
CA LEU A 205 0.56 14.61 -23.28
C LEU A 205 -0.28 15.61 -24.10
N GLU A 206 0.34 16.37 -24.99
CA GLU A 206 -0.38 17.26 -25.91
C GLU A 206 -1.22 16.48 -26.92
N ALA A 207 -0.64 15.45 -27.54
CA ALA A 207 -1.37 14.57 -28.44
C ALA A 207 -2.54 13.86 -27.72
N LEU A 208 -2.33 13.42 -26.47
CA LEU A 208 -3.37 12.84 -25.63
C LEU A 208 -4.48 13.84 -25.33
N ALA A 209 -4.14 15.08 -24.96
CA ALA A 209 -5.12 16.13 -24.66
C ALA A 209 -5.99 16.47 -25.88
N ALA A 210 -5.39 16.59 -27.05
CA ALA A 210 -6.11 16.81 -28.30
C ALA A 210 -7.09 15.67 -28.59
N LYS A 211 -6.64 14.41 -28.41
CA LYS A 211 -7.47 13.22 -28.66
C LYS A 211 -8.60 13.07 -27.65
N ILE A 212 -8.36 13.38 -26.37
CA ILE A 212 -9.40 13.42 -25.35
C ILE A 212 -10.49 14.43 -25.73
N SER A 213 -10.10 15.63 -26.16
CA SER A 213 -11.03 16.67 -26.55
C SER A 213 -11.90 16.28 -27.75
N GLU A 214 -11.35 15.53 -28.70
CA GLU A 214 -12.08 14.98 -29.85
C GLU A 214 -13.09 13.90 -29.43
N VAL A 215 -12.62 12.91 -28.65
CA VAL A 215 -13.41 11.70 -28.33
C VAL A 215 -14.48 11.96 -27.28
N ALA A 216 -14.25 12.90 -26.36
CA ALA A 216 -15.11 13.18 -25.22
C ALA A 216 -15.98 14.46 -25.40
N ALA A 217 -16.11 15.01 -26.60
CA ALA A 217 -16.74 16.30 -26.88
C ALA A 217 -18.16 16.46 -26.30
N ASP A 218 -18.90 15.35 -26.21
CA ASP A 218 -20.28 15.33 -25.70
C ASP A 218 -20.38 14.92 -24.20
N SER A 219 -19.29 14.89 -23.45
CA SER A 219 -19.23 14.42 -22.07
C SER A 219 -19.02 15.56 -21.07
N GLU A 220 -19.39 15.36 -19.81
CA GLU A 220 -19.17 16.31 -18.72
C GLU A 220 -17.82 16.08 -18.03
N ALA A 221 -17.28 14.85 -18.14
CA ALA A 221 -16.01 14.45 -17.56
C ALA A 221 -15.39 13.29 -18.33
N VAL A 222 -14.13 13.02 -18.05
CA VAL A 222 -13.37 11.93 -18.64
C VAL A 222 -12.73 11.06 -17.57
N ILE A 223 -12.80 9.75 -17.74
CA ILE A 223 -12.10 8.76 -16.94
C ILE A 223 -11.00 8.13 -17.77
N LEU A 224 -9.78 8.12 -17.25
CA LEU A 224 -8.61 7.52 -17.84
C LEU A 224 -8.05 6.41 -16.96
N PRO A 225 -7.41 5.37 -17.53
CA PRO A 225 -6.59 4.45 -16.74
C PRO A 225 -5.42 5.21 -16.09
N ALA A 226 -5.05 4.83 -14.87
CA ALA A 226 -3.96 5.44 -14.12
C ALA A 226 -2.58 5.02 -14.66
N ILE A 227 -2.29 5.41 -15.90
CA ILE A 227 -1.05 5.10 -16.64
C ILE A 227 -0.41 6.38 -17.19
N ILE A 228 -0.67 7.53 -16.57
CA ILE A 228 -0.18 8.84 -17.04
C ILE A 228 1.13 9.19 -16.32
N GLY A 229 2.25 8.94 -16.99
CA GLY A 229 3.60 9.16 -16.47
C GLY A 229 4.01 8.18 -15.36
N ILE A 230 5.27 7.78 -15.36
CA ILE A 230 5.85 6.92 -14.32
C ILE A 230 7.08 7.59 -13.70
N ASN A 231 7.94 8.24 -14.49
CA ASN A 231 9.14 8.92 -14.01
C ASN A 231 8.89 10.41 -13.75
N ARG A 232 7.94 11.00 -14.46
CA ARG A 232 7.54 12.40 -14.31
C ARG A 232 6.30 12.49 -13.40
N ASN A 233 6.44 13.12 -12.24
CA ASN A 233 5.39 13.18 -11.24
C ASN A 233 4.22 14.10 -11.60
N ASP A 234 4.47 15.14 -12.39
CA ASP A 234 3.50 16.16 -12.80
C ASP A 234 2.75 15.86 -14.11
N SER A 235 3.02 14.70 -14.76
CA SER A 235 2.40 14.36 -16.06
C SER A 235 0.88 14.49 -16.07
N PHE A 236 0.21 14.08 -15.00
CA PHE A 236 -1.24 14.16 -14.91
C PHE A 236 -1.72 15.62 -14.76
N GLU A 237 -1.05 16.44 -13.95
CA GLU A 237 -1.38 17.86 -13.79
C GLU A 237 -1.13 18.64 -15.09
N VAL A 238 -0.05 18.31 -15.81
CA VAL A 238 0.22 18.87 -17.15
C VAL A 238 -0.89 18.49 -18.13
N LEU A 239 -1.30 17.22 -18.18
CA LEU A 239 -2.42 16.79 -19.00
C LEU A 239 -3.72 17.52 -18.63
N LYS A 240 -4.02 17.60 -17.33
CA LYS A 240 -5.21 18.28 -16.81
C LYS A 240 -5.27 19.75 -17.18
N SER A 241 -4.12 20.43 -17.22
CA SER A 241 -4.05 21.84 -17.65
C SER A 241 -4.33 22.06 -19.14
N LYS A 242 -4.23 21.00 -19.97
CA LYS A 242 -4.43 21.06 -21.43
C LYS A 242 -5.83 20.60 -21.87
N VAL A 243 -6.65 20.07 -20.96
CA VAL A 243 -8.00 19.57 -21.26
C VAL A 243 -9.03 20.39 -20.48
N SER A 244 -10.07 20.86 -21.15
CA SER A 244 -11.13 21.67 -20.52
C SER A 244 -12.10 20.88 -19.65
N LEU A 245 -12.23 19.58 -19.90
CA LEU A 245 -13.09 18.68 -19.13
C LEU A 245 -12.41 18.21 -17.85
N PRO A 246 -13.16 18.01 -16.76
CA PRO A 246 -12.66 17.32 -15.57
C PRO A 246 -12.11 15.94 -15.92
N LEU A 247 -10.86 15.66 -15.51
CA LEU A 247 -10.19 14.37 -15.70
C LEU A 247 -10.09 13.62 -14.39
N TYR A 248 -10.41 12.34 -14.43
CA TYR A 248 -10.29 11.41 -13.32
C TYR A 248 -9.48 10.17 -13.72
N LEU A 249 -8.64 9.71 -12.81
CA LEU A 249 -7.92 8.45 -12.97
C LEU A 249 -8.67 7.32 -12.28
N LEU A 250 -8.62 6.12 -12.87
CA LEU A 250 -8.98 4.88 -12.20
C LEU A 250 -7.82 3.89 -12.26
N PRO A 251 -7.64 3.09 -11.19
CA PRO A 251 -6.57 2.12 -11.14
C PRO A 251 -6.75 1.04 -12.22
N THR A 252 -5.62 0.49 -12.66
CA THR A 252 -5.56 -0.67 -13.56
C THR A 252 -5.28 -1.96 -12.78
N LEU A 253 -5.34 -3.11 -13.43
CA LEU A 253 -4.81 -4.34 -12.85
C LEU A 253 -3.29 -4.21 -12.61
N PRO A 254 -2.74 -4.96 -11.63
CA PRO A 254 -1.31 -4.95 -11.34
C PRO A 254 -0.43 -5.46 -12.50
N PRO A 255 0.82 -4.98 -12.60
CA PRO A 255 1.47 -4.00 -11.74
C PRO A 255 0.92 -2.59 -11.94
N SER A 256 0.77 -1.85 -10.84
CA SER A 256 0.05 -0.60 -10.80
C SER A 256 0.99 0.61 -10.77
N ILE A 257 0.78 1.57 -11.67
CA ILE A 257 1.59 2.80 -11.72
C ILE A 257 1.51 3.59 -10.41
N PRO A 258 0.33 3.84 -9.80
CA PRO A 258 0.27 4.51 -8.50
C PRO A 258 1.08 3.81 -7.42
N GLY A 259 1.07 2.48 -7.38
CA GLY A 259 1.86 1.72 -6.42
C GLY A 259 3.37 1.83 -6.65
N ILE A 260 3.80 1.78 -7.92
CA ILE A 260 5.21 1.97 -8.30
C ILE A 260 5.67 3.38 -7.91
N LYS A 261 4.90 4.41 -8.25
CA LYS A 261 5.20 5.82 -7.90
C LYS A 261 5.27 6.02 -6.39
N ALA A 262 4.33 5.44 -5.64
CA ALA A 262 4.33 5.53 -4.18
C ALA A 262 5.60 4.90 -3.57
N GLN A 263 5.99 3.72 -4.05
CA GLN A 263 7.21 3.07 -3.56
C GLN A 263 8.45 3.88 -3.88
N GLN A 264 8.59 4.38 -5.10
CA GLN A 264 9.71 5.22 -5.50
C GLN A 264 9.79 6.52 -4.69
N ALA A 265 8.64 7.17 -4.47
CA ALA A 265 8.55 8.42 -3.72
C ALA A 265 8.99 8.25 -2.26
N LEU A 266 8.47 7.22 -1.57
CA LEU A 266 8.88 6.90 -0.21
C LEU A 266 10.37 6.52 -0.11
N GLN A 267 10.87 5.72 -1.05
CA GLN A 267 12.27 5.32 -1.11
C GLN A 267 13.19 6.53 -1.33
N ASN A 268 12.82 7.43 -2.25
CA ASN A 268 13.57 8.66 -2.52
C ASN A 268 13.56 9.59 -1.29
N ARG A 269 12.41 9.74 -0.62
CA ARG A 269 12.31 10.53 0.62
C ARG A 269 13.22 9.97 1.70
N PHE A 270 13.20 8.65 1.94
CA PHE A 270 14.06 8.00 2.92
C PHE A 270 15.55 8.26 2.65
N ARG A 271 15.98 8.08 1.38
CA ARG A 271 17.37 8.36 0.96
C ARG A 271 17.75 9.83 1.10
N ALA A 272 16.84 10.74 0.73
CA ALA A 272 17.06 12.19 0.88
C ALA A 272 17.27 12.63 2.33
N LEU A 273 16.72 11.87 3.29
CA LEU A 273 16.94 12.07 4.73
C LEU A 273 18.23 11.40 5.25
N GLY A 274 19.05 10.81 4.37
CA GLY A 274 20.30 10.13 4.74
C GLY A 274 20.14 8.65 5.10
N GLY A 275 18.95 8.07 4.88
CA GLY A 275 18.71 6.64 5.09
C GLY A 275 19.43 5.77 4.04
N GLU A 276 19.99 4.64 4.47
CA GLU A 276 20.66 3.68 3.60
C GLU A 276 19.67 2.57 3.20
N TYR A 277 19.42 2.39 1.89
CA TYR A 277 18.45 1.42 1.37
C TYR A 277 19.16 0.35 0.55
N PHE A 278 19.20 -0.87 1.08
CA PHE A 278 19.83 -2.05 0.48
C PHE A 278 18.77 -2.85 -0.28
N LEU A 279 18.63 -2.56 -1.57
CA LEU A 279 17.67 -3.24 -2.46
C LEU A 279 18.32 -4.48 -3.09
N GLY A 280 17.60 -5.58 -3.09
CA GLY A 280 18.04 -6.87 -3.62
C GLY A 280 18.61 -7.80 -2.56
N ASP A 281 18.92 -7.28 -1.37
CA ASP A 281 19.50 -8.03 -0.28
C ASP A 281 18.45 -8.65 0.65
N SER A 282 18.76 -9.83 1.18
CA SER A 282 17.88 -10.61 2.03
C SER A 282 18.49 -10.84 3.40
N ALA A 283 17.79 -10.48 4.46
CA ALA A 283 18.17 -10.91 5.81
C ALA A 283 18.02 -12.44 5.94
N LEU A 284 19.05 -13.11 6.41
CA LEU A 284 19.13 -14.57 6.48
C LEU A 284 19.04 -15.10 7.92
N SER A 285 19.72 -14.42 8.85
CA SER A 285 19.82 -14.87 10.23
C SER A 285 20.24 -13.74 11.17
N ALA A 286 20.10 -13.98 12.46
CA ALA A 286 20.54 -13.07 13.50
C ALA A 286 21.30 -13.79 14.62
N ASN A 287 22.26 -13.07 15.22
CA ASN A 287 22.90 -13.48 16.46
C ASN A 287 22.25 -12.77 17.63
N PHE A 288 22.01 -13.53 18.70
CA PHE A 288 21.34 -13.07 19.90
C PHE A 288 22.31 -13.06 21.09
N GLU A 289 22.09 -12.13 22.00
CA GLU A 289 22.69 -12.12 23.32
C GLU A 289 21.56 -11.94 24.33
N GLY A 290 21.18 -13.06 24.97
CA GLY A 290 19.97 -13.10 25.80
C GLY A 290 18.70 -12.79 24.97
N ASP A 291 17.98 -11.78 25.39
CA ASP A 291 16.75 -11.27 24.77
C ASP A 291 17.00 -10.13 23.75
N ARG A 292 18.25 -9.93 23.33
CA ARG A 292 18.63 -8.87 22.39
C ARG A 292 19.27 -9.43 21.13
N ILE A 293 18.94 -8.80 20.00
CA ILE A 293 19.67 -9.00 18.74
C ILE A 293 20.96 -8.16 18.80
N LYS A 294 22.07 -8.76 18.43
CA LYS A 294 23.37 -8.10 18.27
C LYS A 294 23.69 -7.82 16.81
N GLN A 295 23.44 -8.80 15.94
CA GLN A 295 23.86 -8.79 14.55
C GLN A 295 22.82 -9.45 13.67
N VAL A 296 22.61 -8.87 12.48
CA VAL A 296 21.82 -9.48 11.41
C VAL A 296 22.73 -9.69 10.22
N TYR A 297 22.67 -10.87 9.62
CA TYR A 297 23.42 -11.25 8.43
C TYR A 297 22.52 -11.27 7.21
N THR A 298 23.05 -10.82 6.08
CA THR A 298 22.32 -10.73 4.82
C THR A 298 23.05 -11.49 3.71
N ALA A 299 22.34 -11.79 2.62
CA ALA A 299 22.86 -12.59 1.53
C ALA A 299 24.02 -11.90 0.81
N ASP A 300 23.90 -10.60 0.56
CA ASP A 300 24.89 -9.87 -0.25
C ASP A 300 26.10 -9.40 0.53
N HIS A 301 26.02 -9.35 1.87
CA HIS A 301 27.11 -8.87 2.73
C HIS A 301 27.89 -10.00 3.43
N GLY A 302 27.49 -11.25 3.24
CA GLY A 302 28.22 -12.43 3.75
C GLY A 302 28.48 -12.34 5.25
N ASN A 303 29.75 -12.28 5.64
CA ASN A 303 30.18 -12.22 7.03
C ASN A 303 30.24 -10.80 7.64
N ILE A 304 29.83 -9.78 6.90
CA ILE A 304 29.75 -8.39 7.41
C ILE A 304 28.36 -8.14 7.98
N PRO A 305 28.19 -8.18 9.32
CA PRO A 305 26.88 -8.04 9.93
C PRO A 305 26.37 -6.59 9.91
N PHE A 306 25.05 -6.47 9.93
CA PHE A 306 24.36 -5.26 10.33
C PHE A 306 24.20 -5.26 11.84
N GLU A 307 24.71 -4.22 12.50
CA GLU A 307 24.61 -3.99 13.95
C GLU A 307 23.74 -2.75 14.19
N ALA A 308 22.87 -2.80 15.19
CA ALA A 308 22.03 -1.67 15.55
C ALA A 308 21.63 -1.72 17.03
N ASP A 309 21.22 -0.56 17.53
CA ASP A 309 20.63 -0.47 18.86
C ASP A 309 19.21 -1.04 18.84
N GLN A 310 18.46 -0.83 17.74
CA GLN A 310 17.10 -1.32 17.52
C GLN A 310 16.96 -2.00 16.15
N PHE A 311 16.06 -2.99 16.09
CA PHE A 311 15.70 -3.71 14.87
C PHE A 311 14.18 -3.67 14.68
N VAL A 312 13.74 -3.65 13.41
CA VAL A 312 12.32 -3.64 13.06
C VAL A 312 12.05 -4.70 12.00
N LEU A 313 11.15 -5.64 12.31
CA LEU A 313 10.65 -6.65 11.38
C LEU A 313 9.46 -6.08 10.61
N ALA A 314 9.66 -5.79 9.33
CA ALA A 314 8.67 -5.23 8.40
C ALA A 314 8.56 -6.07 7.11
N THR A 315 8.88 -7.37 7.20
CA THR A 315 8.95 -8.30 6.06
C THR A 315 7.59 -8.62 5.45
N GLY A 316 6.51 -8.27 6.15
CA GLY A 316 5.14 -8.49 5.70
C GLY A 316 4.66 -9.94 5.89
N SER A 317 3.61 -10.31 5.15
CA SER A 317 2.91 -11.59 5.27
C SER A 317 3.50 -12.69 4.35
N PHE A 318 2.73 -13.76 4.13
CA PHE A 318 3.04 -14.84 3.17
C PHE A 318 3.34 -14.32 1.76
N PHE A 319 2.63 -13.31 1.31
CA PHE A 319 2.81 -12.73 -0.02
C PHE A 319 4.24 -12.23 -0.27
N SER A 320 4.84 -11.62 0.73
CA SER A 320 6.22 -11.08 0.68
C SER A 320 7.26 -12.00 1.32
N LYS A 321 6.88 -13.24 1.63
CA LYS A 321 7.72 -14.26 2.28
C LYS A 321 8.20 -13.86 3.70
N GLY A 322 7.55 -12.89 4.34
CA GLY A 322 7.78 -12.57 5.76
C GLY A 322 7.30 -13.67 6.68
N LEU A 323 6.35 -14.47 6.21
CA LEU A 323 5.88 -15.70 6.85
C LEU A 323 5.97 -16.85 5.85
N VAL A 324 6.33 -18.02 6.33
CA VAL A 324 6.43 -19.25 5.55
C VAL A 324 5.53 -20.33 6.16
N ALA A 325 4.65 -20.89 5.34
CA ALA A 325 3.83 -22.02 5.72
C ALA A 325 4.57 -23.34 5.49
N THR A 326 4.72 -24.13 6.55
CA THR A 326 5.18 -25.53 6.49
C THR A 326 3.97 -26.48 6.60
N PRO A 327 4.13 -27.80 6.48
CA PRO A 327 3.01 -28.73 6.66
C PRO A 327 2.27 -28.60 8.00
N ASP A 328 2.96 -28.23 9.07
CA ASP A 328 2.49 -28.30 10.45
C ASP A 328 2.46 -26.94 11.19
N ARG A 329 3.13 -25.92 10.66
CA ARG A 329 3.25 -24.62 11.35
C ARG A 329 3.53 -23.46 10.39
N ILE A 330 3.44 -22.24 10.95
CA ILE A 330 3.88 -21.01 10.32
C ILE A 330 5.23 -20.61 10.94
N VAL A 331 6.15 -20.14 10.13
CA VAL A 331 7.52 -19.76 10.53
C VAL A 331 7.81 -18.33 10.06
N GLU A 332 8.39 -17.53 10.95
CA GLU A 332 9.10 -16.30 10.59
C GLU A 332 10.58 -16.67 10.34
N PRO A 333 11.10 -16.48 9.09
CA PRO A 333 12.32 -17.15 8.67
C PRO A 333 13.63 -16.48 9.13
N VAL A 334 13.61 -15.21 9.57
CA VAL A 334 14.84 -14.44 9.86
C VAL A 334 15.25 -14.57 11.33
N PHE A 335 14.32 -14.33 12.25
CA PHE A 335 14.57 -14.29 13.68
C PHE A 335 14.07 -15.54 14.42
N GLY A 336 13.25 -16.36 13.77
CA GLY A 336 12.56 -17.48 14.39
C GLY A 336 11.60 -17.01 15.47
N ALA A 337 10.84 -15.94 15.18
CA ALA A 337 9.83 -15.36 16.04
C ALA A 337 8.69 -16.35 16.31
N ASP A 338 8.07 -16.23 17.48
CA ASP A 338 6.83 -16.94 17.77
C ASP A 338 5.73 -16.46 16.83
N THR A 339 4.92 -17.39 16.32
CA THR A 339 3.85 -17.11 15.38
C THR A 339 2.49 -17.51 15.94
N VAL A 340 1.47 -16.74 15.59
CA VAL A 340 0.07 -17.03 15.88
C VAL A 340 -0.54 -17.71 14.66
N PHE A 341 -1.04 -18.93 14.85
CA PHE A 341 -1.72 -19.70 13.80
C PHE A 341 -2.61 -20.77 14.44
N GLN A 342 -3.49 -21.38 13.65
CA GLN A 342 -4.32 -22.51 14.10
C GLN A 342 -3.58 -23.83 13.87
N PRO A 343 -3.50 -24.74 14.88
CA PRO A 343 -2.80 -26.02 14.74
C PRO A 343 -3.40 -26.93 13.65
N ASP A 344 -4.73 -26.93 13.51
CA ASP A 344 -5.39 -27.71 12.47
C ASP A 344 -5.31 -27.02 11.11
N ARG A 345 -4.47 -27.57 10.24
CA ARG A 345 -4.25 -27.03 8.89
C ARG A 345 -5.51 -27.00 8.02
N SER A 346 -6.46 -27.89 8.26
CA SER A 346 -7.72 -27.94 7.49
C SER A 346 -8.57 -26.69 7.68
N THR A 347 -8.33 -25.94 8.76
CA THR A 347 -9.04 -24.70 9.09
C THR A 347 -8.39 -23.44 8.51
N TRP A 348 -7.22 -23.54 7.88
CA TRP A 348 -6.47 -22.37 7.40
C TRP A 348 -7.16 -21.66 6.23
N TYR A 349 -7.82 -22.42 5.36
CA TYR A 349 -8.52 -21.87 4.20
C TYR A 349 -9.81 -22.64 3.90
N THR A 350 -10.68 -22.06 3.08
CA THR A 350 -11.89 -22.68 2.56
C THR A 350 -11.75 -22.87 1.04
N LEU A 351 -12.60 -23.73 0.46
CA LEU A 351 -12.59 -23.96 -1.00
C LEU A 351 -13.19 -22.79 -1.79
N ARG A 352 -13.95 -21.90 -1.13
CA ARG A 352 -14.54 -20.74 -1.78
C ARG A 352 -13.62 -19.55 -1.66
N PHE A 353 -13.12 -19.05 -2.76
CA PHE A 353 -12.12 -17.99 -2.83
C PHE A 353 -12.50 -16.71 -2.09
N PHE A 354 -13.77 -16.33 -2.08
CA PHE A 354 -14.25 -15.09 -1.44
C PHE A 354 -14.67 -15.25 0.01
N ASP A 355 -14.60 -16.46 0.57
CA ASP A 355 -14.89 -16.67 1.99
C ASP A 355 -13.75 -16.14 2.88
N LYS A 356 -14.01 -16.11 4.18
CA LYS A 356 -12.99 -15.79 5.19
C LYS A 356 -11.99 -16.93 5.30
N HIS A 357 -10.71 -16.62 5.11
CA HIS A 357 -9.61 -17.57 5.25
C HIS A 357 -8.79 -17.23 6.49
N ASN A 358 -8.72 -18.13 7.46
CA ASN A 358 -8.06 -17.90 8.74
C ASN A 358 -6.57 -17.60 8.63
N TYR A 359 -5.89 -18.13 7.58
CA TYR A 359 -4.47 -17.84 7.37
C TYR A 359 -4.16 -16.35 7.22
N GLN A 360 -5.13 -15.53 6.84
CA GLN A 360 -4.93 -14.07 6.68
C GLN A 360 -4.65 -13.37 8.01
N ALA A 361 -5.13 -13.93 9.14
CA ALA A 361 -4.88 -13.40 10.48
C ALA A 361 -3.64 -14.00 11.16
N PHE A 362 -2.94 -14.92 10.49
CA PHE A 362 -1.71 -15.47 11.02
C PHE A 362 -0.56 -14.48 10.89
N GLY A 363 0.29 -14.43 11.89
CA GLY A 363 1.38 -13.47 11.93
C GLY A 363 2.36 -13.74 13.06
N VAL A 364 3.31 -12.85 13.22
CA VAL A 364 4.23 -12.89 14.37
C VAL A 364 3.51 -12.47 15.63
N LYS A 365 3.88 -13.12 16.74
CA LYS A 365 3.39 -12.77 18.08
C LYS A 365 4.19 -11.60 18.64
N THR A 366 3.48 -10.62 19.20
CA THR A 366 4.09 -9.46 19.86
C THR A 366 3.54 -9.29 21.28
N ASP A 367 4.23 -8.49 22.08
CA ASP A 367 3.68 -7.93 23.31
C ASP A 367 2.83 -6.67 23.03
N SER A 368 2.34 -6.02 24.09
CA SER A 368 1.55 -4.78 23.99
C SER A 368 2.32 -3.56 23.46
N GLU A 369 3.64 -3.64 23.40
CA GLU A 369 4.52 -2.59 22.86
C GLU A 369 5.05 -2.92 21.46
N LEU A 370 4.52 -3.97 20.84
CA LEU A 370 4.91 -4.54 19.54
C LEU A 370 6.34 -5.10 19.52
N HIS A 371 6.94 -5.45 20.66
CA HIS A 371 8.14 -6.26 20.66
C HIS A 371 7.84 -7.68 20.18
N ILE A 372 8.68 -8.21 19.32
CA ILE A 372 8.55 -9.58 18.81
C ILE A 372 8.81 -10.59 19.95
N MET A 373 7.93 -11.59 20.08
CA MET A 373 8.10 -12.70 20.99
C MET A 373 8.97 -13.80 20.37
N LYS A 374 9.87 -14.38 21.16
CA LYS A 374 10.64 -15.57 20.80
C LYS A 374 10.74 -16.52 21.99
N ASN A 375 10.31 -17.78 21.81
CA ASN A 375 10.22 -18.77 22.88
C ASN A 375 9.46 -18.25 24.14
N GLY A 376 8.40 -17.50 23.92
CA GLY A 376 7.58 -16.90 24.98
C GLY A 376 8.17 -15.65 25.67
N THR A 377 9.32 -15.17 25.24
CA THR A 377 9.98 -13.97 25.80
C THR A 377 10.02 -12.85 24.75
N ALA A 378 9.73 -11.62 25.16
CA ALA A 378 9.85 -10.46 24.28
C ALA A 378 11.32 -10.11 24.01
N LEU A 379 11.68 -9.90 22.76
CA LEU A 379 13.00 -9.40 22.36
C LEU A 379 13.04 -7.88 22.56
N THR A 380 13.88 -7.41 23.47
CA THR A 380 13.86 -6.03 23.97
C THR A 380 14.29 -4.97 22.96
N ASN A 381 14.84 -5.38 21.81
CA ASN A 381 15.26 -4.47 20.74
C ASN A 381 14.78 -4.92 19.33
N LEU A 382 13.75 -5.76 19.24
CA LEU A 382 13.11 -6.12 17.98
C LEU A 382 11.62 -5.85 18.03
N TYR A 383 11.16 -4.98 17.15
CA TYR A 383 9.75 -4.64 16.98
C TYR A 383 9.17 -5.27 15.71
N GLY A 384 7.87 -5.59 15.74
CA GLY A 384 7.10 -6.04 14.57
C GLY A 384 6.15 -4.96 14.07
N ILE A 385 6.09 -4.76 12.73
CA ILE A 385 5.15 -3.80 12.12
C ILE A 385 4.54 -4.33 10.82
N GLY A 386 3.37 -3.77 10.47
CA GLY A 386 2.73 -3.98 9.17
C GLY A 386 2.08 -5.34 9.00
N ALA A 387 2.07 -5.85 7.78
CA ALA A 387 1.31 -7.03 7.39
C ALA A 387 1.85 -8.36 7.95
N GLY A 388 2.98 -8.34 8.65
CA GLY A 388 3.49 -9.50 9.39
C GLY A 388 2.87 -9.70 10.77
N LEU A 389 2.18 -8.71 11.32
CA LEU A 389 1.49 -8.79 12.61
C LEU A 389 0.32 -9.77 12.54
N ALA A 390 0.03 -10.45 13.65
CA ALA A 390 -1.12 -11.34 13.77
C ALA A 390 -2.41 -10.58 14.14
N GLY A 391 -3.55 -11.26 14.06
CA GLY A 391 -4.80 -10.84 14.70
C GLY A 391 -5.74 -9.99 13.84
N PHE A 392 -5.51 -9.82 12.54
CA PHE A 392 -6.38 -9.03 11.65
C PHE A 392 -6.54 -9.64 10.26
N TYR A 393 -7.61 -9.26 9.56
CA TYR A 393 -7.94 -9.74 8.21
C TYR A 393 -7.84 -8.58 7.20
N PRO A 394 -6.66 -8.31 6.63
CA PRO A 394 -6.40 -7.08 5.86
C PRO A 394 -7.34 -6.88 4.66
N VAL A 395 -7.77 -7.97 4.02
CA VAL A 395 -8.65 -7.91 2.85
C VAL A 395 -10.11 -7.70 3.25
N GLN A 396 -10.60 -8.45 4.24
CA GLN A 396 -12.00 -8.39 4.67
C GLN A 396 -12.33 -7.12 5.43
N GLU A 397 -11.47 -6.73 6.36
CA GLU A 397 -11.62 -5.53 7.17
C GLU A 397 -11.23 -4.26 6.40
N GLY A 398 -10.49 -4.41 5.29
CA GLY A 398 -9.97 -3.27 4.53
C GLY A 398 -9.12 -2.36 5.40
N CYS A 399 -8.11 -2.93 6.07
CA CYS A 399 -7.30 -2.22 7.07
C CYS A 399 -5.78 -2.37 6.86
N GLY A 400 -5.34 -3.13 5.85
CA GLY A 400 -3.93 -3.50 5.69
C GLY A 400 -2.97 -2.32 5.55
N ALA A 401 -3.36 -1.26 4.84
CA ALA A 401 -2.53 -0.05 4.73
C ALA A 401 -2.48 0.73 6.05
N GLY A 402 -3.62 0.87 6.73
CA GLY A 402 -3.70 1.53 8.03
C GLY A 402 -2.87 0.80 9.09
N VAL A 403 -2.99 -0.53 9.22
CA VAL A 403 -2.15 -1.32 10.14
C VAL A 403 -0.67 -1.09 9.82
N SER A 404 -0.28 -1.07 8.53
CA SER A 404 1.11 -0.83 8.12
C SER A 404 1.61 0.56 8.52
N LEU A 405 0.79 1.59 8.31
CA LEU A 405 1.14 2.98 8.58
C LEU A 405 1.16 3.28 10.09
N LEU A 406 0.10 2.87 10.80
CA LEU A 406 -0.05 3.22 12.21
C LEU A 406 0.93 2.45 13.10
N SER A 407 1.15 1.15 12.86
CA SER A 407 2.16 0.38 13.59
C SER A 407 3.58 0.89 13.33
N ALA A 408 3.87 1.36 12.10
CA ALA A 408 5.15 1.95 11.75
C ALA A 408 5.43 3.24 12.54
N LEU A 409 4.45 4.13 12.64
CA LEU A 409 4.56 5.39 13.40
C LEU A 409 4.65 5.14 14.89
N TYR A 410 3.84 4.19 15.39
CA TYR A 410 3.90 3.79 16.79
C TYR A 410 5.29 3.29 17.18
N VAL A 411 5.83 2.34 16.43
CA VAL A 411 7.16 1.78 16.72
C VAL A 411 8.26 2.82 16.54
N ALA A 412 8.18 3.69 15.54
CA ALA A 412 9.13 4.78 15.37
C ALA A 412 9.12 5.72 16.60
N ASP A 413 7.95 6.13 17.09
CA ASP A 413 7.82 6.96 18.29
C ASP A 413 8.33 6.22 19.56
N ARG A 414 8.10 4.89 19.67
CA ARG A 414 8.66 4.06 20.77
C ARG A 414 10.19 4.08 20.75
N ILE A 415 10.80 3.85 19.58
CA ILE A 415 12.25 3.87 19.40
C ILE A 415 12.84 5.25 19.72
N LEU A 416 12.18 6.34 19.30
CA LEU A 416 12.65 7.71 19.58
C LEU A 416 12.56 8.08 21.06
N ASN A 417 11.61 7.52 21.80
CA ASN A 417 11.40 7.77 23.22
C ASN A 417 12.09 6.75 24.14
N SER A 418 12.65 5.67 23.59
CA SER A 418 13.49 4.74 24.37
C SER A 418 14.78 5.43 24.77
N LYS A 419 15.07 5.46 26.09
CA LYS A 419 16.30 6.04 26.67
C LYS A 419 17.47 5.11 26.53
#